data_8cef91c396c1f43cecfb0cacaf3422bb
#
_entry.id   8cef91c396c1f43cecfb0cacaf3422bb
#
_cell.length_a   1.000
_cell.length_b   1.000
_cell.length_c   1.000
_cell.angle_alpha   90.00
_cell.angle_beta   90.00
_cell.angle_gamma   90.00
#
_symmetry.space_group_name_H-M   'P 1'
#
loop_
_entity.id
_entity.type
_entity.pdbx_description
1 polymer ?
#
loop_
_entity_poly.entity_id
_entity_poly.type
_entity_poly.pdbx_seq_one_letter_code
_entity_poly.pdbx_strand_id
1 'polypeptide(L)'
;MKPIIGITANFIKDGRFGVDAHIGGAGQFWQALADDYIRSVVLAGGTPVIVPIVSGEEASSYLEGLDGLIISGGCDASPLTFGADTTGAVGEICTERDELELELLRKALDMPGFPVLGICRGCQVLNVALGGTLVLDIDTEKNGDHFLAQQRMQVFTHRIEKTPGSRIERLLGTEDRVNSYHHQCVDRPGNGVEITARDCHGVAECIEVPGREGFTLGVQWHPEGLAPCGNNHPNIFKAFVEEAGQFQNRRNAR
;
A
#
# COMPACT_ATOMS: atom_id res chain seq x y z
N MET A 1 -20.94 0.07 -14.45
CA MET A 1 -19.98 1.21 -14.44
C MET A 1 -18.61 0.67 -14.05
N LYS A 2 -17.52 1.37 -14.39
CA LYS A 2 -16.20 1.00 -13.87
C LYS A 2 -16.17 1.23 -12.37
N PRO A 3 -15.56 0.34 -11.55
CA PRO A 3 -15.47 0.55 -10.12
C PRO A 3 -14.60 1.78 -9.80
N ILE A 4 -14.98 2.51 -8.76
CA ILE A 4 -14.28 3.70 -8.28
C ILE A 4 -13.26 3.29 -7.23
N ILE A 5 -11.98 3.52 -7.51
CA ILE A 5 -10.86 3.12 -6.67
C ILE A 5 -10.24 4.34 -6.01
N GLY A 6 -10.39 4.43 -4.68
CA GLY A 6 -9.69 5.43 -3.90
C GLY A 6 -8.21 5.05 -3.71
N ILE A 7 -7.32 6.04 -3.87
CA ILE A 7 -5.88 5.87 -3.64
C ILE A 7 -5.42 7.01 -2.74
N THR A 8 -4.86 6.71 -1.57
CA THR A 8 -4.42 7.75 -0.64
C THR A 8 -3.24 8.55 -1.17
N ALA A 9 -3.28 9.87 -0.99
CA ALA A 9 -2.22 10.78 -1.41
C ALA A 9 -1.01 10.75 -0.46
N ASN A 10 0.14 11.21 -0.94
CA ASN A 10 1.22 11.68 -0.09
C ASN A 10 0.96 13.12 0.35
N PHE A 11 1.33 13.48 1.58
CA PHE A 11 1.23 14.83 2.09
C PHE A 11 2.61 15.47 2.17
N ILE A 12 2.88 16.42 1.29
CA ILE A 12 4.16 17.11 1.15
C ILE A 12 4.08 18.42 1.94
N LYS A 13 4.74 18.46 3.08
CA LYS A 13 4.79 19.63 3.99
C LYS A 13 6.00 20.54 3.74
N ASP A 14 6.83 20.20 2.76
CA ASP A 14 7.90 21.10 2.33
C ASP A 14 7.29 22.32 1.64
N GLY A 15 7.32 23.47 2.34
CA GLY A 15 6.79 24.73 1.82
C GLY A 15 7.54 25.30 0.60
N ARG A 16 8.64 24.68 0.15
CA ARG A 16 9.36 25.01 -1.06
C ARG A 16 8.97 24.17 -2.26
N PHE A 17 8.33 23.03 -2.07
CA PHE A 17 7.99 22.08 -3.13
C PHE A 17 7.29 22.75 -4.33
N GLY A 18 6.26 23.58 -4.09
CA GLY A 18 5.54 24.27 -5.14
C GLY A 18 6.40 25.27 -5.93
N VAL A 19 7.34 25.92 -5.24
CA VAL A 19 8.29 26.87 -5.87
C VAL A 19 9.30 26.11 -6.72
N ASP A 20 9.91 25.07 -6.16
CA ASP A 20 10.97 24.29 -6.82
C ASP A 20 10.42 23.49 -8.03
N ALA A 21 9.17 23.05 -7.94
CA ALA A 21 8.45 22.40 -9.05
C ALA A 21 7.77 23.37 -10.03
N HIS A 22 7.84 24.69 -9.80
CA HIS A 22 7.19 25.73 -10.63
C HIS A 22 5.65 25.60 -10.76
N ILE A 23 4.96 25.11 -9.72
CA ILE A 23 3.51 24.90 -9.72
C ILE A 23 2.79 25.64 -8.59
N GLY A 24 3.51 26.40 -7.74
CA GLY A 24 2.91 27.14 -6.64
C GLY A 24 3.84 28.13 -5.97
N GLY A 25 3.39 28.69 -4.84
CA GLY A 25 4.09 29.68 -4.02
C GLY A 25 4.75 29.08 -2.78
N ALA A 26 5.64 29.86 -2.13
CA ALA A 26 6.27 29.48 -0.89
C ALA A 26 5.25 29.31 0.25
N GLY A 27 5.45 28.32 1.12
CA GLY A 27 4.59 28.05 2.27
C GLY A 27 3.33 27.24 1.96
N GLN A 28 3.07 26.86 0.70
CA GLN A 28 1.98 25.96 0.36
C GLN A 28 2.38 24.50 0.62
N PHE A 29 1.48 23.74 1.25
CA PHE A 29 1.58 22.30 1.35
C PHE A 29 0.85 21.64 0.17
N TRP A 30 1.32 20.45 -0.20
CA TRP A 30 0.81 19.75 -1.37
C TRP A 30 0.40 18.34 -1.03
N GLN A 31 -0.58 17.86 -1.75
CA GLN A 31 -0.94 16.45 -1.72
C GLN A 31 -0.75 15.87 -3.12
N ALA A 32 0.03 14.82 -3.24
CA ALA A 32 0.43 14.26 -4.53
C ALA A 32 0.38 12.74 -4.52
N LEU A 33 0.18 12.18 -5.70
CA LEU A 33 0.21 10.75 -5.96
C LEU A 33 1.05 10.48 -7.20
N ALA A 34 1.92 9.47 -7.16
CA ALA A 34 2.67 9.05 -8.32
C ALA A 34 1.73 8.52 -9.43
N ASP A 35 1.99 8.92 -10.68
CA ASP A 35 1.18 8.56 -11.85
C ASP A 35 1.08 7.05 -12.09
N ASP A 36 2.10 6.28 -11.67
CA ASP A 36 2.14 4.83 -11.82
C ASP A 36 0.97 4.11 -11.12
N TYR A 37 0.51 4.60 -9.95
CA TYR A 37 -0.69 4.11 -9.28
C TYR A 37 -1.94 4.35 -10.12
N ILE A 38 -2.09 5.59 -10.62
CA ILE A 38 -3.23 6.01 -11.44
C ILE A 38 -3.31 5.16 -12.70
N ARG A 39 -2.18 5.01 -13.41
CA ARG A 39 -2.09 4.20 -14.64
C ARG A 39 -2.41 2.74 -14.38
N SER A 40 -1.90 2.17 -13.29
CA SER A 40 -2.14 0.76 -12.94
C SER A 40 -3.63 0.47 -12.74
N VAL A 41 -4.36 1.36 -12.05
CA VAL A 41 -5.82 1.24 -11.87
C VAL A 41 -6.57 1.42 -13.19
N VAL A 42 -6.19 2.41 -14.02
CA VAL A 42 -6.83 2.63 -15.33
C VAL A 42 -6.63 1.42 -16.25
N LEU A 43 -5.42 0.87 -16.33
CA LEU A 43 -5.11 -0.31 -17.14
C LEU A 43 -5.82 -1.57 -16.64
N ALA A 44 -6.08 -1.67 -15.34
CA ALA A 44 -6.88 -2.74 -14.74
C ALA A 44 -8.40 -2.57 -14.96
N GLY A 45 -8.84 -1.43 -15.51
CA GLY A 45 -10.25 -1.17 -15.84
C GLY A 45 -11.02 -0.40 -14.75
N GLY A 46 -10.36 0.08 -13.70
CA GLY A 46 -10.94 0.92 -12.66
C GLY A 46 -10.98 2.41 -13.01
N THR A 47 -11.66 3.19 -12.18
CA THR A 47 -11.65 4.67 -12.19
C THR A 47 -10.91 5.14 -10.95
N PRO A 48 -9.66 5.63 -11.06
CA PRO A 48 -8.89 6.09 -9.91
C PRO A 48 -9.40 7.44 -9.40
N VAL A 49 -9.46 7.59 -8.09
CA VAL A 49 -9.75 8.85 -7.38
C VAL A 49 -8.70 9.04 -6.30
N ILE A 50 -8.08 10.21 -6.25
CA ILE A 50 -7.14 10.55 -5.19
C ILE A 50 -7.94 10.85 -3.92
N VAL A 51 -7.64 10.12 -2.84
CA VAL A 51 -8.17 10.38 -1.50
C VAL A 51 -7.21 11.36 -0.81
N PRO A 52 -7.62 12.62 -0.62
CA PRO A 52 -6.78 13.59 0.05
C PRO A 52 -6.65 13.28 1.55
N ILE A 53 -5.53 13.67 2.12
CA ILE A 53 -5.25 13.54 3.55
C ILE A 53 -5.94 14.71 4.27
N VAL A 54 -6.93 14.37 5.07
CA VAL A 54 -7.71 15.27 5.92
C VAL A 54 -7.92 14.60 7.29
N SER A 55 -8.82 15.11 8.12
CA SER A 55 -9.16 14.46 9.40
C SER A 55 -9.65 13.02 9.22
N GLY A 56 -9.29 12.13 10.12
CA GLY A 56 -9.79 10.74 10.15
C GLY A 56 -11.31 10.64 10.28
N GLU A 57 -11.99 11.67 10.78
CA GLU A 57 -13.46 11.75 10.86
C GLU A 57 -14.14 11.66 9.49
N GLU A 58 -13.44 12.09 8.42
CA GLU A 58 -13.95 12.04 7.04
C GLU A 58 -13.85 10.65 6.39
N ALA A 59 -13.21 9.67 7.03
CA ALA A 59 -12.97 8.35 6.45
C ALA A 59 -14.26 7.66 5.96
N SER A 60 -15.37 7.80 6.70
CA SER A 60 -16.65 7.20 6.30
C SER A 60 -17.18 7.81 5.00
N SER A 61 -17.12 9.14 4.87
CA SER A 61 -17.60 9.86 3.68
C SER A 61 -16.86 9.43 2.43
N TYR A 62 -15.55 9.17 2.52
CA TYR A 62 -14.78 8.64 1.40
C TYR A 62 -15.23 7.23 1.02
N LEU A 63 -15.33 6.32 2.00
CA LEU A 63 -15.66 4.92 1.74
C LEU A 63 -17.05 4.72 1.13
N GLU A 64 -18.01 5.58 1.45
CA GLU A 64 -19.35 5.56 0.84
C GLU A 64 -19.31 5.74 -0.69
N GLY A 65 -18.36 6.52 -1.20
CA GLY A 65 -18.17 6.81 -2.63
C GLY A 65 -17.29 5.82 -3.37
N LEU A 66 -16.60 4.89 -2.67
CA LEU A 66 -15.59 4.01 -3.25
C LEU A 66 -16.07 2.57 -3.40
N ASP A 67 -15.51 1.86 -4.36
CA ASP A 67 -15.71 0.43 -4.57
C ASP A 67 -14.48 -0.39 -4.16
N GLY A 68 -13.35 0.27 -3.90
CA GLY A 68 -12.12 -0.32 -3.39
C GLY A 68 -11.13 0.75 -2.94
N LEU A 69 -10.18 0.37 -2.07
CA LEU A 69 -9.21 1.27 -1.47
C LEU A 69 -7.78 0.77 -1.67
N ILE A 70 -6.91 1.65 -2.18
CA ILE A 70 -5.46 1.46 -2.22
C ILE A 70 -4.82 2.41 -1.21
N ILE A 71 -4.07 1.86 -0.25
CA ILE A 71 -3.17 2.64 0.61
C ILE A 71 -1.81 2.68 -0.06
N SER A 72 -1.38 3.88 -0.45
CA SER A 72 -0.14 4.08 -1.22
C SER A 72 1.12 3.99 -0.35
N GLY A 73 2.28 3.87 -1.01
CA GLY A 73 3.59 4.03 -0.39
C GLY A 73 3.88 5.46 0.08
N GLY A 74 5.01 5.68 0.74
CA GLY A 74 5.43 7.01 1.21
C GLY A 74 6.33 6.98 2.44
N CYS A 75 6.26 8.02 3.27
CA CYS A 75 7.01 8.18 4.51
C CYS A 75 6.74 7.05 5.53
N ASP A 76 7.52 6.99 6.60
CA ASP A 76 7.36 5.97 7.63
C ASP A 76 6.02 6.06 8.37
N ALA A 77 5.48 4.91 8.77
CA ALA A 77 4.41 4.86 9.76
C ALA A 77 4.96 5.21 11.15
N SER A 78 4.24 6.05 11.90
CA SER A 78 4.66 6.42 13.25
C SER A 78 4.74 5.20 14.16
N PRO A 79 5.88 4.96 14.84
CA PRO A 79 6.03 3.86 15.81
C PRO A 79 4.95 3.86 16.89
N LEU A 80 4.47 5.03 17.30
CA LEU A 80 3.41 5.17 18.31
C LEU A 80 2.09 4.50 17.89
N THR A 81 1.84 4.34 16.60
CA THR A 81 0.62 3.71 16.08
C THR A 81 0.54 2.21 16.39
N PHE A 82 1.67 1.56 16.67
CA PHE A 82 1.76 0.15 17.03
C PHE A 82 2.48 -0.11 18.36
N GLY A 83 2.58 0.94 19.21
CA GLY A 83 3.08 0.83 20.58
C GLY A 83 4.60 0.73 20.71
N ALA A 84 5.35 1.19 19.72
CA ALA A 84 6.80 1.31 19.78
C ALA A 84 7.24 2.75 20.00
N ASP A 85 8.43 2.93 20.56
CA ASP A 85 9.06 4.26 20.71
C ASP A 85 9.81 4.66 19.43
N THR A 86 9.83 5.96 19.14
CA THR A 86 10.61 6.49 18.02
C THR A 86 12.10 6.38 18.31
N THR A 87 12.85 5.84 17.36
CA THR A 87 14.31 5.74 17.40
C THR A 87 14.94 6.61 16.31
N GLY A 88 16.27 6.79 16.35
CA GLY A 88 16.99 7.54 15.32
C GLY A 88 17.00 6.89 13.92
N ALA A 89 16.50 5.67 13.82
CA ALA A 89 16.37 4.94 12.54
C ALA A 89 15.06 5.25 11.79
N VAL A 90 14.08 5.90 12.44
CA VAL A 90 12.82 6.30 11.82
C VAL A 90 13.02 7.54 10.97
N GLY A 91 12.53 7.49 9.74
CA GLY A 91 12.56 8.60 8.78
C GLY A 91 11.46 9.64 9.02
N GLU A 92 11.02 10.28 7.94
CA GLU A 92 9.92 11.25 8.01
C GLU A 92 8.60 10.54 8.38
N ILE A 93 7.85 11.13 9.31
CA ILE A 93 6.54 10.68 9.77
C ILE A 93 5.48 11.72 9.37
N CYS A 94 4.33 11.25 8.92
CA CYS A 94 3.16 12.10 8.66
C CYS A 94 1.96 11.61 9.50
N THR A 95 1.76 12.21 10.66
CA THR A 95 0.70 11.80 11.60
C THR A 95 -0.69 11.94 11.01
N GLU A 96 -0.94 12.94 10.17
CA GLU A 96 -2.23 13.14 9.52
C GLU A 96 -2.54 11.99 8.53
N ARG A 97 -1.51 11.45 7.85
CA ARG A 97 -1.68 10.25 7.03
C ARG A 97 -1.99 9.03 7.90
N ASP A 98 -1.24 8.85 8.99
CA ASP A 98 -1.45 7.72 9.90
C ASP A 98 -2.88 7.72 10.45
N GLU A 99 -3.37 8.86 10.94
CA GLU A 99 -4.71 9.00 11.48
C GLU A 99 -5.80 8.65 10.45
N LEU A 100 -5.74 9.26 9.27
CA LEU A 100 -6.73 9.01 8.23
C LEU A 100 -6.65 7.58 7.70
N GLU A 101 -5.47 7.08 7.36
CA GLU A 101 -5.31 5.79 6.73
C GLU A 101 -5.63 4.63 7.68
N LEU A 102 -5.29 4.74 8.97
CA LEU A 102 -5.71 3.76 9.98
C LEU A 102 -7.23 3.74 10.14
N GLU A 103 -7.89 4.89 10.14
CA GLU A 103 -9.35 4.95 10.26
C GLU A 103 -10.05 4.44 8.98
N LEU A 104 -9.54 4.80 7.80
CA LEU A 104 -10.00 4.23 6.52
C LEU A 104 -9.90 2.71 6.53
N LEU A 105 -8.75 2.17 6.95
CA LEU A 105 -8.54 0.72 6.99
C LEU A 105 -9.47 0.04 7.99
N ARG A 106 -9.60 0.55 9.21
CA ARG A 106 -10.51 -0.02 10.22
C ARG A 106 -11.92 -0.14 9.67
N LYS A 107 -12.46 0.95 9.10
CA LYS A 107 -13.82 0.96 8.52
C LYS A 107 -13.93 0.08 7.27
N ALA A 108 -12.97 0.13 6.35
CA ALA A 108 -12.96 -0.67 5.14
C ALA A 108 -12.88 -2.18 5.43
N LEU A 109 -12.10 -2.56 6.45
CA LEU A 109 -11.97 -3.95 6.87
C LEU A 109 -13.24 -4.50 7.53
N ASP A 110 -14.06 -3.65 8.15
CA ASP A 110 -15.38 -4.00 8.70
C ASP A 110 -16.47 -4.09 7.62
N MET A 111 -16.22 -3.61 6.40
CA MET A 111 -17.19 -3.71 5.30
C MET A 111 -17.06 -5.07 4.60
N PRO A 112 -18.10 -5.96 4.64
CA PRO A 112 -18.04 -7.28 4.01
C PRO A 112 -17.75 -7.19 2.52
N GLY A 113 -16.67 -7.83 2.08
CA GLY A 113 -16.29 -7.91 0.68
C GLY A 113 -15.69 -6.62 0.08
N PHE A 114 -15.49 -5.55 0.86
CA PHE A 114 -14.83 -4.33 0.36
C PHE A 114 -13.33 -4.60 0.14
N PRO A 115 -12.80 -4.41 -1.08
CA PRO A 115 -11.40 -4.74 -1.38
C PRO A 115 -10.42 -3.67 -0.90
N VAL A 116 -9.31 -4.15 -0.33
CA VAL A 116 -8.19 -3.33 0.17
C VAL A 116 -6.86 -3.84 -0.41
N LEU A 117 -6.06 -2.92 -0.92
CA LEU A 117 -4.68 -3.16 -1.36
C LEU A 117 -3.74 -2.19 -0.66
N GLY A 118 -2.77 -2.69 0.09
CA GLY A 118 -1.68 -1.89 0.67
C GLY A 118 -0.39 -2.05 -0.14
N ILE A 119 0.27 -0.95 -0.50
CA ILE A 119 1.53 -0.97 -1.26
C ILE A 119 2.62 -0.28 -0.44
N CYS A 120 3.74 -0.96 -0.22
CA CYS A 120 4.91 -0.51 0.55
C CYS A 120 4.48 -0.07 1.96
N ARG A 121 4.52 1.24 2.27
CA ARG A 121 3.97 1.75 3.52
C ARG A 121 2.51 1.30 3.74
N GLY A 122 1.71 1.23 2.69
CA GLY A 122 0.31 0.77 2.79
C GLY A 122 0.17 -0.68 3.27
N CYS A 123 1.11 -1.56 2.91
CA CYS A 123 1.19 -2.92 3.46
C CYS A 123 1.45 -2.89 4.98
N GLN A 124 2.36 -2.02 5.41
CA GLN A 124 2.74 -1.85 6.82
C GLN A 124 1.56 -1.31 7.65
N VAL A 125 0.90 -0.24 7.17
CA VAL A 125 -0.25 0.37 7.85
C VAL A 125 -1.45 -0.59 7.89
N LEU A 126 -1.64 -1.42 6.85
CA LEU A 126 -2.64 -2.50 6.86
C LEU A 126 -2.37 -3.51 7.99
N ASN A 127 -1.12 -3.92 8.18
CA ASN A 127 -0.73 -4.79 9.29
C ASN A 127 -0.99 -4.13 10.65
N VAL A 128 -0.63 -2.86 10.80
CA VAL A 128 -0.85 -2.08 12.03
C VAL A 128 -2.34 -1.91 12.33
N ALA A 129 -3.17 -1.62 11.33
CA ALA A 129 -4.63 -1.51 11.49
C ALA A 129 -5.25 -2.81 12.04
N LEU A 130 -4.64 -3.96 11.78
CA LEU A 130 -5.01 -5.28 12.30
C LEU A 130 -4.31 -5.65 13.61
N GLY A 131 -3.55 -4.72 14.22
CA GLY A 131 -2.89 -4.91 15.52
C GLY A 131 -1.50 -5.56 15.44
N GLY A 132 -0.88 -5.56 14.27
CA GLY A 132 0.50 -6.00 14.06
C GLY A 132 1.53 -4.94 14.42
N THR A 133 2.81 -5.29 14.30
CA THR A 133 3.97 -4.40 14.53
C THR A 133 4.90 -4.36 13.32
N LEU A 134 5.80 -3.39 13.30
CA LEU A 134 6.80 -3.20 12.23
C LEU A 134 8.21 -3.32 12.79
N VAL A 135 9.13 -3.80 11.97
CA VAL A 135 10.58 -3.58 12.10
C VAL A 135 10.83 -2.12 11.73
N LEU A 136 11.39 -1.32 12.64
CA LEU A 136 11.62 0.11 12.45
C LEU A 136 12.73 0.42 11.46
N ASP A 137 13.70 -0.48 11.35
CA ASP A 137 14.80 -0.39 10.40
C ASP A 137 15.36 -1.79 10.12
N ILE A 138 15.39 -2.17 8.87
CA ILE A 138 15.92 -3.46 8.45
C ILE A 138 17.43 -3.43 8.60
N ASP A 139 17.99 -4.38 9.37
CA ASP A 139 19.45 -4.53 9.52
C ASP A 139 20.07 -4.94 8.19
N THR A 140 20.64 -3.97 7.47
CA THR A 140 21.21 -4.17 6.13
C THR A 140 22.39 -5.14 6.11
N GLU A 141 23.15 -5.26 7.21
CA GLU A 141 24.26 -6.22 7.30
C GLU A 141 23.77 -7.67 7.33
N LYS A 142 22.57 -7.90 7.89
CA LYS A 142 21.97 -9.24 8.00
C LYS A 142 20.96 -9.54 6.88
N ASN A 143 20.19 -8.54 6.49
CA ASN A 143 19.01 -8.72 5.65
C ASN A 143 19.17 -8.15 4.23
N GLY A 144 20.32 -7.57 3.90
CA GLY A 144 20.54 -6.89 2.63
C GLY A 144 19.88 -5.51 2.58
N ASP A 145 20.20 -4.74 1.55
CA ASP A 145 19.67 -3.39 1.38
C ASP A 145 18.34 -3.42 0.64
N HIS A 146 17.30 -2.93 1.28
CA HIS A 146 15.94 -2.81 0.73
C HIS A 146 15.58 -1.37 0.35
N PHE A 147 16.40 -0.36 0.75
CA PHE A 147 16.15 1.03 0.40
C PHE A 147 17.00 1.48 -0.81
N LEU A 148 16.62 1.01 -1.98
CA LEU A 148 17.34 1.23 -3.24
C LEU A 148 16.81 2.44 -4.03
N ALA A 149 16.62 3.58 -3.36
CA ALA A 149 16.02 4.80 -3.91
C ALA A 149 16.72 5.38 -5.15
N GLN A 150 17.99 5.01 -5.40
CA GLN A 150 18.74 5.42 -6.60
C GLN A 150 18.34 4.62 -7.86
N GLN A 151 17.69 3.49 -7.69
CA GLN A 151 17.23 2.67 -8.81
C GLN A 151 15.92 3.20 -9.39
N ARG A 152 15.67 2.88 -10.66
CA ARG A 152 14.35 3.19 -11.27
C ARG A 152 13.32 2.17 -10.79
N MET A 153 12.09 2.58 -10.64
CA MET A 153 10.96 1.74 -10.19
C MET A 153 10.77 0.47 -11.05
N GLN A 154 11.23 0.48 -12.31
CA GLN A 154 11.13 -0.65 -13.24
C GLN A 154 12.23 -1.71 -13.04
N VAL A 155 13.20 -1.47 -12.14
CA VAL A 155 14.34 -2.39 -11.93
C VAL A 155 13.98 -3.41 -10.86
N PHE A 156 14.08 -4.69 -11.20
CA PHE A 156 14.03 -5.78 -10.23
C PHE A 156 15.30 -5.79 -9.37
N THR A 157 15.16 -5.90 -8.07
CA THR A 157 16.27 -5.81 -7.12
C THR A 157 16.54 -7.11 -6.36
N HIS A 158 15.50 -7.87 -6.01
CA HIS A 158 15.63 -9.14 -5.31
C HIS A 158 14.51 -10.13 -5.68
N ARG A 159 14.59 -11.32 -5.09
CA ARG A 159 13.61 -12.39 -5.27
C ARG A 159 12.82 -12.62 -4.00
N ILE A 160 11.60 -13.10 -4.18
CA ILE A 160 10.71 -13.51 -3.10
C ILE A 160 10.33 -14.99 -3.22
N GLU A 161 10.18 -15.65 -2.08
CA GLU A 161 9.58 -16.96 -1.96
C GLU A 161 8.12 -16.81 -1.54
N LYS A 162 7.21 -17.36 -2.35
CA LYS A 162 5.76 -17.27 -2.12
C LYS A 162 5.25 -18.54 -1.45
N THR A 163 4.36 -18.39 -0.48
CA THR A 163 3.68 -19.52 0.17
C THR A 163 2.81 -20.26 -0.85
N PRO A 164 2.95 -21.59 -1.02
CA PRO A 164 2.13 -22.37 -1.92
C PRO A 164 0.63 -22.25 -1.61
N GLY A 165 -0.19 -22.03 -2.65
CA GLY A 165 -1.63 -21.85 -2.53
C GLY A 165 -2.08 -20.45 -2.08
N SER A 166 -1.14 -19.53 -1.82
CA SER A 166 -1.46 -18.12 -1.51
C SER A 166 -2.06 -17.38 -2.71
N ARG A 167 -2.73 -16.26 -2.45
CA ARG A 167 -3.24 -15.38 -3.50
C ARG A 167 -2.09 -14.80 -4.32
N ILE A 168 -1.03 -14.35 -3.66
CA ILE A 168 0.12 -13.76 -4.36
C ILE A 168 0.82 -14.77 -5.27
N GLU A 169 0.91 -16.05 -4.89
CA GLU A 169 1.44 -17.09 -5.76
C GLU A 169 0.60 -17.23 -7.03
N ARG A 170 -0.73 -17.27 -6.92
CA ARG A 170 -1.63 -17.35 -8.07
C ARG A 170 -1.53 -16.12 -8.98
N LEU A 171 -1.37 -14.93 -8.42
CA LEU A 171 -1.30 -13.67 -9.18
C LEU A 171 0.02 -13.54 -9.95
N LEU A 172 1.14 -13.86 -9.31
CA LEU A 172 2.47 -13.71 -9.90
C LEU A 172 2.91 -14.95 -10.70
N GLY A 173 2.34 -16.14 -10.43
CA GLY A 173 2.77 -17.39 -11.04
C GLY A 173 4.26 -17.64 -10.82
N THR A 174 5.02 -17.76 -11.92
CA THR A 174 6.49 -17.96 -11.87
C THR A 174 7.29 -16.69 -11.64
N GLU A 175 6.69 -15.50 -11.68
CA GLU A 175 7.44 -14.27 -11.39
C GLU A 175 7.74 -14.19 -9.89
N ASP A 176 9.02 -14.08 -9.58
CA ASP A 176 9.55 -14.06 -8.22
C ASP A 176 10.42 -12.83 -7.93
N ARG A 177 10.60 -11.94 -8.93
CA ARG A 177 11.45 -10.75 -8.80
C ARG A 177 10.64 -9.53 -8.50
N VAL A 178 11.10 -8.70 -7.55
CA VAL A 178 10.48 -7.47 -7.12
C VAL A 178 11.47 -6.31 -7.09
N ASN A 179 10.98 -5.08 -7.02
CA ASN A 179 11.78 -3.89 -6.70
C ASN A 179 11.74 -3.61 -5.19
N SER A 180 12.58 -2.68 -4.68
CA SER A 180 12.62 -2.41 -3.25
C SER A 180 12.98 -0.94 -2.95
N TYR A 181 12.15 -0.30 -2.11
CA TYR A 181 12.26 1.11 -1.72
C TYR A 181 11.85 1.33 -0.25
N HIS A 182 12.15 0.38 0.63
CA HIS A 182 11.74 0.43 2.03
C HIS A 182 12.89 0.05 2.95
N HIS A 183 12.89 0.58 4.16
CA HIS A 183 13.78 0.18 5.25
C HIS A 183 12.99 -0.34 6.46
N GLN A 184 11.66 -0.26 6.42
CA GLN A 184 10.75 -0.88 7.38
C GLN A 184 10.03 -2.06 6.72
N CYS A 185 9.57 -3.02 7.53
CA CYS A 185 8.75 -4.15 7.08
C CYS A 185 7.84 -4.65 8.20
N VAL A 186 6.93 -5.55 7.88
CA VAL A 186 6.11 -6.24 8.88
C VAL A 186 7.00 -7.09 9.79
N ASP A 187 6.86 -6.89 11.11
CA ASP A 187 7.49 -7.70 12.16
C ASP A 187 6.50 -8.79 12.63
N ARG A 188 5.62 -8.45 13.55
CA ARG A 188 4.56 -9.36 14.01
C ARG A 188 3.29 -9.13 13.20
N PRO A 189 2.75 -10.18 12.56
CA PRO A 189 1.47 -10.10 11.87
C PRO A 189 0.33 -9.71 12.81
N GLY A 190 -0.60 -8.90 12.30
CA GLY A 190 -1.84 -8.55 12.98
C GLY A 190 -2.86 -9.69 13.01
N ASN A 191 -4.04 -9.41 13.56
CA ASN A 191 -5.12 -10.39 13.70
C ASN A 191 -5.58 -10.91 12.32
N GLY A 192 -5.46 -12.21 12.10
CA GLY A 192 -5.84 -12.88 10.86
C GLY A 192 -4.90 -12.62 9.68
N VAL A 193 -3.80 -11.89 9.89
CA VAL A 193 -2.78 -11.64 8.86
C VAL A 193 -1.85 -12.85 8.73
N GLU A 194 -1.62 -13.26 7.50
CA GLU A 194 -0.60 -14.25 7.13
C GLU A 194 0.46 -13.59 6.25
N ILE A 195 1.75 -13.84 6.55
CA ILE A 195 2.85 -13.44 5.67
C ILE A 195 2.97 -14.51 4.59
N THR A 196 2.69 -14.14 3.35
CA THR A 196 2.58 -15.07 2.22
C THR A 196 3.70 -14.94 1.19
N ALA A 197 4.62 -13.99 1.39
CA ALA A 197 5.91 -13.97 0.70
C ALA A 197 7.00 -13.37 1.58
N ARG A 198 8.22 -13.88 1.43
CA ARG A 198 9.43 -13.38 2.07
C ARG A 198 10.58 -13.35 1.07
N ASP A 199 11.57 -12.50 1.32
CA ASP A 199 12.84 -12.57 0.63
C ASP A 199 13.72 -13.73 1.18
N CYS A 200 14.93 -13.89 0.63
CA CYS A 200 15.88 -14.94 1.06
C CYS A 200 16.44 -14.73 2.49
N HIS A 201 16.27 -13.56 3.07
CA HIS A 201 16.70 -13.22 4.44
C HIS A 201 15.54 -13.29 5.45
N GLY A 202 14.32 -13.60 5.00
CA GLY A 202 13.13 -13.70 5.82
C GLY A 202 12.36 -12.39 6.01
N VAL A 203 12.73 -11.32 5.32
CA VAL A 203 11.99 -10.06 5.33
C VAL A 203 10.60 -10.27 4.74
N ALA A 204 9.57 -9.78 5.42
CA ALA A 204 8.19 -9.93 4.98
C ALA A 204 7.92 -9.03 3.76
N GLU A 205 7.52 -9.65 2.66
CA GLU A 205 7.28 -8.99 1.38
C GLU A 205 5.80 -8.97 0.97
N CYS A 206 4.99 -9.89 1.50
CA CYS A 206 3.56 -9.91 1.22
C CYS A 206 2.76 -10.38 2.42
N ILE A 207 1.61 -9.76 2.64
CA ILE A 207 0.63 -10.16 3.65
C ILE A 207 -0.75 -10.35 3.01
N GLU A 208 -1.49 -11.33 3.50
CA GLU A 208 -2.88 -11.61 3.16
C GLU A 208 -3.74 -11.75 4.40
N VAL A 209 -5.07 -11.63 4.26
CA VAL A 209 -6.04 -11.88 5.33
C VAL A 209 -7.05 -12.93 4.84
N PRO A 210 -6.67 -14.23 4.83
CA PRO A 210 -7.45 -15.29 4.16
C PRO A 210 -8.87 -15.47 4.71
N GLY A 211 -9.06 -15.20 6.01
CA GLY A 211 -10.38 -15.34 6.68
C GLY A 211 -11.36 -14.20 6.38
N ARG A 212 -10.92 -13.15 5.69
CA ARG A 212 -11.78 -12.01 5.35
C ARG A 212 -12.42 -12.20 3.97
N GLU A 213 -13.73 -11.90 3.88
CA GLU A 213 -14.42 -11.84 2.59
C GLU A 213 -13.84 -10.73 1.71
N GLY A 214 -13.62 -11.02 0.42
CA GLY A 214 -13.09 -10.09 -0.57
C GLY A 214 -11.56 -10.09 -0.68
N PHE A 215 -11.05 -9.08 -1.36
CA PHE A 215 -9.63 -8.91 -1.63
C PHE A 215 -8.98 -8.10 -0.50
N THR A 216 -8.05 -8.70 0.24
CA THR A 216 -7.20 -7.98 1.19
C THR A 216 -5.78 -8.47 1.01
N LEU A 217 -4.92 -7.58 0.50
CA LEU A 217 -3.54 -7.88 0.15
C LEU A 217 -2.65 -6.69 0.51
N GLY A 218 -1.51 -6.94 1.12
CA GLY A 218 -0.42 -5.99 1.27
C GLY A 218 0.83 -6.50 0.57
N VAL A 219 1.47 -5.66 -0.24
CA VAL A 219 2.77 -5.96 -0.85
C VAL A 219 3.79 -4.91 -0.45
N GLN A 220 5.00 -5.35 -0.07
CA GLN A 220 6.03 -4.45 0.43
C GLN A 220 6.77 -3.73 -0.70
N TRP A 221 6.87 -4.37 -1.86
CA TRP A 221 7.43 -3.77 -3.08
C TRP A 221 6.42 -2.84 -3.79
N HIS A 222 6.84 -2.28 -4.93
CA HIS A 222 6.05 -1.36 -5.75
C HIS A 222 5.63 -2.00 -7.09
N PRO A 223 4.52 -2.76 -7.12
CA PRO A 223 4.04 -3.40 -8.36
C PRO A 223 3.62 -2.40 -9.44
N GLU A 224 3.20 -1.18 -9.05
CA GLU A 224 2.84 -0.11 -9.99
C GLU A 224 4.02 0.32 -10.85
N GLY A 225 5.22 0.37 -10.27
CA GLY A 225 6.45 0.69 -11.01
C GLY A 225 6.89 -0.42 -11.96
N LEU A 226 6.55 -1.68 -11.65
CA LEU A 226 6.88 -2.86 -12.47
C LEU A 226 5.84 -3.15 -13.55
N ALA A 227 4.65 -2.58 -13.48
CA ALA A 227 3.54 -2.86 -14.40
C ALA A 227 3.89 -2.71 -15.89
N PRO A 228 4.73 -1.75 -16.32
CA PRO A 228 5.13 -1.60 -17.72
C PRO A 228 6.11 -2.65 -18.24
N CYS A 229 6.66 -3.52 -17.38
CA CYS A 229 7.83 -4.37 -17.72
C CYS A 229 7.50 -5.72 -18.36
N GLY A 230 6.24 -5.95 -18.78
CA GLY A 230 5.86 -7.21 -19.46
C GLY A 230 5.93 -8.44 -18.54
N ASN A 231 5.57 -8.30 -17.28
CA ASN A 231 5.57 -9.31 -16.22
C ASN A 231 4.17 -9.53 -15.63
N ASN A 232 4.06 -10.27 -14.52
CA ASN A 232 2.79 -10.61 -13.89
C ASN A 232 2.31 -9.61 -12.81
N HIS A 233 3.08 -8.56 -12.46
CA HIS A 233 2.69 -7.58 -11.45
C HIS A 233 1.36 -6.86 -11.74
N PRO A 234 0.98 -6.57 -13.00
CA PRO A 234 -0.33 -6.02 -13.33
C PRO A 234 -1.51 -6.88 -12.88
N ASN A 235 -1.33 -8.19 -12.67
CA ASN A 235 -2.40 -9.08 -12.22
C ASN A 235 -2.89 -8.75 -10.81
N ILE A 236 -2.04 -8.11 -9.97
CA ILE A 236 -2.43 -7.63 -8.63
C ILE A 236 -3.54 -6.58 -8.79
N PHE A 237 -3.33 -5.58 -9.65
CA PHE A 237 -4.32 -4.53 -9.89
C PHE A 237 -5.56 -5.05 -10.60
N LYS A 238 -5.41 -5.97 -11.56
CA LYS A 238 -6.55 -6.59 -12.26
C LYS A 238 -7.47 -7.34 -11.29
N ALA A 239 -6.90 -8.22 -10.47
CA ALA A 239 -7.67 -8.98 -9.49
C ALA A 239 -8.34 -8.05 -8.45
N PHE A 240 -7.63 -7.02 -7.98
CA PHE A 240 -8.17 -6.03 -7.07
C PHE A 240 -9.36 -5.26 -7.68
N VAL A 241 -9.23 -4.78 -8.93
CA VAL A 241 -10.29 -4.03 -9.62
C VAL A 241 -11.48 -4.94 -9.98
N GLU A 242 -11.25 -6.22 -10.31
CA GLU A 242 -12.32 -7.20 -10.51
C GLU A 242 -13.15 -7.39 -9.24
N GLU A 243 -12.50 -7.55 -8.08
CA GLU A 243 -13.19 -7.65 -6.78
C GLU A 243 -13.95 -6.36 -6.43
N ALA A 244 -13.38 -5.19 -6.76
CA ALA A 244 -14.07 -3.91 -6.59
C ALA A 244 -15.34 -3.83 -7.46
N GLY A 245 -15.29 -4.36 -8.67
CA GLY A 245 -16.47 -4.48 -9.54
C GLY A 245 -17.54 -5.41 -8.97
N GLN A 246 -17.14 -6.52 -8.35
CA GLN A 246 -18.06 -7.43 -7.67
C GLN A 246 -18.69 -6.76 -6.44
N PHE A 247 -17.90 -6.03 -5.65
CA PHE A 247 -18.40 -5.25 -4.52
C PHE A 247 -19.41 -4.20 -4.98
N GLN A 248 -19.10 -3.41 -6.01
CA GLN A 248 -19.99 -2.42 -6.62
C GLN A 248 -21.34 -3.05 -7.02
N ASN A 249 -21.30 -4.20 -7.70
CA ASN A 249 -22.51 -4.89 -8.12
C ASN A 249 -23.38 -5.34 -6.93
N ARG A 250 -22.74 -5.89 -5.87
CA ARG A 250 -23.46 -6.28 -4.64
C ARG A 250 -24.07 -5.07 -3.93
N ARG A 251 -23.37 -3.94 -3.86
CA ARG A 251 -23.84 -2.68 -3.27
C ARG A 251 -25.05 -2.13 -4.02
N ASN A 252 -25.01 -2.12 -5.34
CA ASN A 252 -26.07 -1.58 -6.19
C ASN A 252 -27.32 -2.49 -6.27
N ALA A 253 -27.22 -3.75 -5.84
CA ALA A 253 -28.34 -4.70 -5.81
C ALA A 253 -29.14 -4.68 -4.50
N ARG A 254 -28.68 -3.94 -3.48
CA ARG A 254 -29.36 -3.72 -2.20
C ARG A 254 -30.23 -2.48 -2.25
#